data_0782c63be4f106523aad8f80213c26d0
#
_entry.id   0782c63be4f106523aad8f80213c26d0
#
_cell.length_a   1.000
_cell.length_b   1.000
_cell.length_c   1.000
_cell.angle_alpha   90.00
_cell.angle_beta   90.00
_cell.angle_gamma   90.00
#
_symmetry.space_group_name_H-M   'P 1'
#
loop_
_entity.id
_entity.type
_entity.pdbx_description
1 polymer ?
#
loop_
_entity_poly.entity_id
_entity_poly.type
_entity_poly.pdbx_seq_one_letter_code
_entity_poly.pdbx_strand_id
1 'polypeptide(L)'
;MKVTLHYWAQVKQAAGIACEELELNAPCSAQDLVEQAAERHGDPLRSFLLGEDNTPRRNLLLIVDDVHVRWNEPFPLQGGEEVTVLPPISGGLGG
;
A
#
# COMPACT_ATOMS: atom_id res chain seq x y z
N MET A 1 11.08 10.22 -8.30
CA MET A 1 9.91 10.90 -7.72
C MET A 1 9.67 10.44 -6.30
N LYS A 2 9.13 11.32 -5.48
CA LYS A 2 8.82 10.98 -4.09
C LYS A 2 7.33 10.89 -3.88
N VAL A 3 6.91 9.88 -3.12
CA VAL A 3 5.51 9.66 -2.78
C VAL A 3 5.44 9.33 -1.30
N THR A 4 4.44 9.85 -0.60
CA THR A 4 4.25 9.56 0.81
C THR A 4 3.27 8.40 0.95
N LEU A 5 3.67 7.37 1.69
CA LEU A 5 2.84 6.20 1.92
C LEU A 5 2.41 6.20 3.38
N HIS A 6 1.09 6.16 3.61
CA HIS A 6 0.51 6.11 4.94
C HIS A 6 0.02 4.70 5.25
N TYR A 7 0.36 4.23 6.43
CA TYR A 7 -0.06 2.91 6.91
C TYR A 7 -1.11 3.07 8.00
N TRP A 8 -2.16 2.28 7.96
CA TRP A 8 -3.25 2.38 8.91
C TRP A 8 -3.53 1.05 9.60
N ALA A 9 -3.99 1.13 10.82
CA ALA A 9 -4.44 -0.02 11.62
C ALA A 9 -3.37 -1.11 11.70
N GLN A 10 -3.68 -2.35 11.42
CA GLN A 10 -2.73 -3.45 11.54
C GLN A 10 -1.53 -3.29 10.61
N VAL A 11 -1.74 -2.65 9.47
CA VAL A 11 -0.64 -2.40 8.53
C VAL A 11 0.36 -1.45 9.17
N LYS A 12 -0.14 -0.43 9.87
CA LYS A 12 0.72 0.50 10.58
C LYS A 12 1.53 -0.21 11.66
N GLN A 13 0.90 -1.10 12.41
CA GLN A 13 1.59 -1.85 13.44
C GLN A 13 2.68 -2.75 12.85
N ALA A 14 2.38 -3.36 11.71
CA ALA A 14 3.35 -4.23 11.06
C ALA A 14 4.54 -3.44 10.51
N ALA A 15 4.28 -2.22 10.03
CA ALA A 15 5.34 -1.38 9.48
C ALA A 15 6.20 -0.75 10.57
N GLY A 16 5.62 -0.51 11.75
CA GLY A 16 6.32 0.16 12.83
C GLY A 16 6.36 1.68 12.70
N ILE A 17 5.76 2.22 11.65
CA ILE A 17 5.69 3.67 11.42
C ILE A 17 4.32 4.00 10.83
N ALA A 18 3.90 5.26 11.02
CA ALA A 18 2.61 5.70 10.49
C ALA A 18 2.67 6.07 9.02
N CYS A 19 3.79 6.60 8.57
CA CYS A 19 3.97 6.98 7.17
C CYS A 19 5.45 7.10 6.86
N GLU A 20 5.76 7.11 5.57
CA GLU A 20 7.13 7.32 5.10
C GLU A 20 7.12 7.83 3.67
N GLU A 21 8.17 8.54 3.32
CA GLU A 21 8.39 8.95 1.95
C GLU A 21 9.21 7.89 1.24
N LEU A 22 8.78 7.53 0.04
CA LEU A 22 9.51 6.57 -0.76
C LEU A 22 9.97 7.23 -2.04
N GLU A 23 11.24 7.02 -2.37
CA GLU A 23 11.79 7.50 -3.64
C GLU A 23 11.59 6.41 -4.67
N LEU A 24 10.88 6.73 -5.73
CA LEU A 24 10.50 5.76 -6.76
C LEU A 24 11.09 6.13 -8.10
N ASN A 25 11.36 5.12 -8.89
CA ASN A 25 11.77 5.32 -10.28
C ASN A 25 10.52 5.33 -11.16
N ALA A 26 10.40 6.34 -12.00
CA ALA A 26 9.29 6.40 -12.94
C ALA A 26 9.58 5.52 -14.15
N PRO A 27 8.58 4.88 -14.76
CA PRO A 27 7.18 4.90 -14.34
C PRO A 27 6.93 3.94 -13.19
N CYS A 28 5.98 4.28 -12.33
CA CYS A 28 5.64 3.46 -11.19
C CYS A 28 4.15 3.63 -10.90
N SER A 29 3.46 2.52 -10.64
CA SER A 29 2.05 2.57 -10.28
C SER A 29 1.89 2.51 -8.77
N ALA A 30 0.68 2.81 -8.29
CA ALA A 30 0.37 2.68 -6.88
C ALA A 30 0.51 1.23 -6.44
N GLN A 31 0.17 0.28 -7.31
CA GLN A 31 0.35 -1.13 -7.03
C GLN A 31 1.83 -1.49 -6.87
N ASP A 32 2.68 -0.94 -7.74
CA ASP A 32 4.12 -1.14 -7.63
C ASP A 32 4.67 -0.59 -6.32
N LEU A 33 4.12 0.52 -5.85
CA LEU A 33 4.53 1.13 -4.60
C LEU A 33 4.31 0.17 -3.43
N VAL A 34 3.18 -0.53 -3.42
CA VAL A 34 2.89 -1.50 -2.36
C VAL A 34 3.92 -2.63 -2.37
N GLU A 35 4.28 -3.11 -3.55
CA GLU A 35 5.30 -4.14 -3.66
C GLU A 35 6.65 -3.66 -3.16
N GLN A 36 7.02 -2.44 -3.50
CA GLN A 36 8.29 -1.89 -3.03
C GLN A 36 8.32 -1.70 -1.53
N ALA A 37 7.21 -1.27 -0.94
CA ALA A 37 7.12 -1.13 0.50
C ALA A 37 7.27 -2.49 1.20
N ALA A 38 6.66 -3.53 0.63
CA ALA A 38 6.77 -4.86 1.18
C ALA A 38 8.21 -5.36 1.15
N GLU A 39 8.92 -5.11 0.06
CA GLU A 39 10.32 -5.51 -0.04
C GLU A 39 11.22 -4.71 0.89
N ARG A 40 10.93 -3.42 1.03
CA ARG A 40 11.75 -2.55 1.86
C ARG A 40 11.70 -2.95 3.33
N HIS A 41 10.52 -3.29 3.82
CA HIS A 41 10.32 -3.61 5.23
C HIS A 41 10.46 -5.09 5.55
N GLY A 42 10.17 -5.96 4.61
CA GLY A 42 10.11 -7.38 4.89
C GLY A 42 8.96 -7.73 5.82
N ASP A 43 9.03 -8.89 6.46
CA ASP A 43 7.99 -9.30 7.39
C ASP A 43 8.12 -8.53 8.72
N PRO A 44 7.02 -8.26 9.40
CA PRO A 44 5.67 -8.77 9.12
C PRO A 44 4.89 -7.95 8.08
N LEU A 45 5.35 -6.77 7.69
CA LEU A 45 4.61 -5.93 6.78
C LEU A 45 4.36 -6.62 5.44
N ARG A 46 5.37 -7.29 4.92
CA ARG A 46 5.25 -7.97 3.64
C ARG A 46 4.08 -8.95 3.62
N SER A 47 3.90 -9.69 4.72
CA SER A 47 2.79 -10.65 4.82
C SER A 47 1.43 -10.00 4.84
N PHE A 48 1.35 -8.76 5.32
CA PHE A 48 0.09 -8.02 5.27
C PHE A 48 -0.20 -7.46 3.89
N LEU A 49 0.83 -7.11 3.15
CA LEU A 49 0.66 -6.45 1.86
C LEU A 49 0.59 -7.42 0.69
N LEU A 50 1.36 -8.49 0.72
CA LEU A 50 1.44 -9.43 -0.39
C LEU A 50 0.83 -10.78 -0.04
N GLY A 51 0.22 -11.40 -1.03
CA GLY A 51 -0.28 -12.76 -0.89
C GLY A 51 0.80 -13.79 -1.15
N GLU A 52 0.42 -15.05 -1.20
CA GLU A 52 1.36 -16.15 -1.41
C GLU A 52 2.05 -16.08 -2.77
N ASP A 53 1.41 -15.46 -3.74
CA ASP A 53 1.97 -15.31 -5.08
C ASP A 53 2.85 -14.07 -5.21
N ASN A 54 3.15 -13.40 -4.10
CA ASN A 54 3.96 -12.18 -4.05
C ASN A 54 3.32 -11.00 -4.79
N THR A 55 2.01 -11.02 -4.96
CA THR A 55 1.30 -9.87 -5.51
C THR A 55 0.49 -9.20 -4.40
N PRO A 56 0.17 -7.91 -4.55
CA PRO A 56 -0.60 -7.21 -3.52
C PRO A 56 -1.94 -7.89 -3.26
N ARG A 57 -2.31 -7.97 -1.99
CA ARG A 57 -3.58 -8.57 -1.61
C ARG A 57 -4.73 -7.70 -2.08
N ARG A 58 -5.69 -8.30 -2.77
CA ARG A 58 -6.80 -7.54 -3.35
C ARG A 58 -7.78 -6.99 -2.33
N ASN A 59 -7.77 -7.54 -1.13
CA ASN A 59 -8.66 -7.05 -0.10
C ASN A 59 -8.11 -5.84 0.67
N LEU A 60 -6.91 -5.41 0.33
CA LEU A 60 -6.40 -4.14 0.86
C LEU A 60 -7.11 -2.98 0.15
N LEU A 61 -7.34 -1.91 0.88
CA LEU A 61 -7.84 -0.68 0.28
C LEU A 61 -6.66 0.22 -0.01
N LEU A 62 -6.61 0.73 -1.23
CA LEU A 62 -5.52 1.60 -1.66
C LEU A 62 -6.14 2.91 -2.12
N ILE A 63 -5.72 4.01 -1.48
CA ILE A 63 -6.27 5.33 -1.77
C ILE A 63 -5.13 6.26 -2.15
N VAL A 64 -5.26 6.93 -3.30
CA VAL A 64 -4.28 7.89 -3.76
C VAL A 64 -4.96 9.24 -3.88
N ASP A 65 -4.54 10.21 -3.08
CA ASP A 65 -5.10 11.57 -3.08
C ASP A 65 -6.64 11.55 -3.10
N ASP A 66 -7.22 10.78 -2.17
CA ASP A 66 -8.68 10.62 -2.02
C ASP A 66 -9.36 9.81 -3.11
N VAL A 67 -8.62 9.18 -4.01
CA VAL A 67 -9.18 8.32 -5.04
C VAL A 67 -8.94 6.86 -4.67
N HIS A 68 -10.03 6.08 -4.63
CA HIS A 68 -9.92 4.65 -4.35
C HIS A 68 -9.40 3.94 -5.61
N VAL A 69 -8.24 3.30 -5.49
CA VAL A 69 -7.58 2.64 -6.60
C VAL A 69 -8.01 1.19 -6.67
N ARG A 70 -8.36 0.74 -7.88
CA ARG A 70 -8.72 -0.66 -8.10
C ARG A 70 -7.48 -1.45 -8.43
N TRP A 71 -7.35 -2.63 -7.83
CA TRP A 71 -6.15 -3.44 -8.00
C TRP A 71 -5.93 -3.92 -9.43
N ASN A 72 -6.99 -4.07 -10.21
CA ASN A 72 -6.89 -4.55 -11.58
C ASN A 72 -6.66 -3.44 -12.60
N GLU A 73 -6.58 -2.19 -12.14
CA GLU A 73 -6.33 -1.05 -13.02
C GLU A 73 -5.11 -0.31 -12.52
N PRO A 74 -3.97 -0.38 -13.22
CA PRO A 74 -2.78 0.33 -12.78
C PRO A 74 -3.04 1.82 -12.62
N PHE A 75 -2.62 2.37 -11.52
CA PHE A 75 -2.80 3.80 -11.23
C PHE A 75 -1.41 4.45 -11.25
N PRO A 76 -1.06 5.15 -12.32
CA PRO A 76 0.28 5.72 -12.44
C PRO A 76 0.52 6.84 -11.44
N LEU A 77 1.67 6.81 -10.82
CA LEU A 77 2.10 7.86 -9.89
C LEU A 77 2.99 8.85 -10.63
N GLN A 78 2.89 10.12 -10.27
CA GLN A 78 3.65 11.17 -10.93
C GLN A 78 4.64 11.86 -9.99
N GLY A 79 4.49 11.62 -8.71
CA GLY A 79 5.31 12.26 -7.70
C GLY A 79 4.48 13.24 -6.87
N GLY A 80 4.69 13.24 -5.57
CA GLY A 80 3.97 14.12 -4.67
C GLY A 80 2.65 13.61 -4.15
N GLU A 81 2.19 12.46 -4.63
CA GLU A 81 0.92 11.92 -4.16
C GLU A 81 1.04 11.38 -2.74
N GLU A 82 -0.10 11.35 -2.04
CA GLU A 82 -0.20 10.69 -0.75
C GLU A 82 -1.02 9.42 -0.94
N VAL A 83 -0.40 8.30 -0.63
CA VAL A 83 -1.02 6.98 -0.81
C VAL A 83 -1.32 6.40 0.55
N THR A 84 -2.52 5.88 0.74
CA THR A 84 -2.92 5.26 1.99
C THR A 84 -3.25 3.80 1.78
N VAL A 85 -2.69 2.94 2.61
CA VAL A 85 -2.98 1.51 2.60
C VAL A 85 -3.76 1.16 3.85
N LEU A 86 -4.93 0.57 3.66
CA LEU A 86 -5.82 0.17 4.75
C LEU A 86 -6.06 -1.34 4.67
N PRO A 87 -6.11 -2.01 5.82
CA PRO A 87 -6.49 -3.41 5.81
C PRO A 87 -7.99 -3.55 5.53
N PRO A 88 -8.43 -4.75 5.20
CA PRO A 88 -9.87 -4.96 4.97
C PRO A 88 -10.65 -4.77 6.27
N ILE A 89 -11.87 -4.26 6.15
CA ILE A 89 -12.71 -3.98 7.30
C ILE A 89 -13.77 -5.06 7.49
N SER A 90 -13.50 -6.23 7.04
CA SER A 90 -14.50 -7.28 7.03
C SER A 90 -14.97 -7.71 8.40
N GLY A 91 -14.05 -7.76 9.33
CA GLY A 91 -14.41 -8.25 10.66
C GLY A 91 -15.35 -7.36 11.40
N GLY A 92 -15.22 -6.07 11.19
CA GLY A 92 -16.04 -5.11 11.91
C GLY A 92 -17.44 -5.01 11.39
N LEU A 93 -17.69 -5.52 10.24
CA LEU A 93 -18.97 -5.33 9.62
C LEU A 93 -19.79 -6.56 9.58
N GLY A 94 -19.24 -7.57 9.60
CA GLY A 94 -20.04 -8.69 9.47
C GLY A 94 -19.81 -9.59 10.32
N GLY A 95 -19.24 -8.84 10.88
CA GLY A 95 -18.80 -9.74 11.74
C GLY A 95 -17.92 -10.18 10.95
#